data_41b0fcc01fa6c24d803b50c5478c44fc
#
_entry.id   41b0fcc01fa6c24d803b50c5478c44fc
#
_cell.length_a   1.000
_cell.length_b   1.000
_cell.length_c   1.000
_cell.angle_alpha   90.00
_cell.angle_beta   90.00
_cell.angle_gamma   90.00
#
_symmetry.space_group_name_H-M   'P 1'
#
loop_
_entity.id
_entity.type
_entity.pdbx_description
1 polymer ?
#
loop_
_entity_poly.entity_id
_entity_poly.type
_entity_poly.pdbx_seq_one_letter_code
_entity_poly.pdbx_strand_id
1 'polypeptide(L)'
;MAKGRFERFTGSHQIHLVLEGEISRMGKGGGRELDDLLLTYNPELVIIDILAKLKRQNTGHYDAEYKAMTEIKELIDKYDKDCLVLTHSGKPTGNDSDDPFDKIIGSTALQGVPDNLVVLTQNGGQTKLQAKGRLIFPSEKILTFDSGKYSERAGVGAEYEDKAPVQAEVLKLLKASQKLTVNELANTLGKDKGQVSIICTKLSQDGKIKRKNRKEPWEYVQQIPDY
;
A
#
# COMPACT_ATOMS: atom_id res chain seq x y z
N MET A 1 4.54 27.40 10.44
CA MET A 1 3.72 27.11 9.24
C MET A 1 2.99 25.76 9.31
N ALA A 2 3.55 24.69 9.86
CA ALA A 2 2.88 23.39 9.94
C ALA A 2 1.62 23.39 10.84
N LYS A 3 1.69 23.95 12.05
CA LYS A 3 0.55 24.03 12.99
C LYS A 3 -0.73 24.59 12.36
N GLY A 4 -0.68 25.70 11.63
CA GLY A 4 -1.86 26.34 11.04
C GLY A 4 -2.52 25.54 9.90
N ARG A 5 -1.86 24.50 9.36
CA ARG A 5 -2.49 23.61 8.37
C ARG A 5 -3.35 22.55 9.04
N PHE A 6 -2.96 22.08 10.23
CA PHE A 6 -3.71 21.08 10.99
C PHE A 6 -4.99 21.64 11.64
N GLU A 7 -5.03 22.94 11.93
CA GLU A 7 -6.23 23.62 12.48
C GLU A 7 -7.45 23.58 11.53
N ARG A 8 -7.22 23.25 10.25
CA ARG A 8 -8.30 23.07 9.28
C ARG A 8 -8.96 21.68 9.31
N PHE A 9 -8.36 20.72 10.00
CA PHE A 9 -8.91 19.39 10.16
C PHE A 9 -9.67 19.33 11.48
N THR A 10 -10.97 19.52 11.41
CA THR A 10 -11.87 19.36 12.55
C THR A 10 -12.13 17.88 12.77
N GLY A 11 -11.60 17.32 13.84
CA GLY A 11 -11.83 15.95 14.28
C GLY A 11 -11.46 15.80 15.75
N SER A 12 -12.02 14.80 16.42
CA SER A 12 -11.75 14.47 17.83
C SER A 12 -10.42 13.74 18.05
N HIS A 13 -9.58 13.63 17.00
CA HIS A 13 -8.34 12.86 17.06
C HIS A 13 -7.21 13.70 17.67
N GLN A 14 -6.46 13.10 18.59
CA GLN A 14 -5.23 13.71 19.09
C GLN A 14 -4.13 13.58 18.02
N ILE A 15 -3.56 14.73 17.63
CA ILE A 15 -2.43 14.78 16.69
C ILE A 15 -1.21 15.26 17.48
N HIS A 16 -0.18 14.40 17.54
CA HIS A 16 1.13 14.74 18.07
C HIS A 16 2.05 15.09 16.90
N LEU A 17 2.50 16.36 16.88
CA LEU A 17 3.35 16.86 15.80
C LEU A 17 4.80 16.93 16.31
N VAL A 18 5.68 16.17 15.64
CA VAL A 18 7.13 16.21 15.84
C VAL A 18 7.75 16.98 14.68
N LEU A 19 8.47 18.05 14.97
CA LEU A 19 9.05 18.94 13.95
C LEU A 19 10.46 18.49 13.56
N GLU A 20 10.95 19.01 12.44
CA GLU A 20 12.32 18.81 11.99
C GLU A 20 13.30 19.31 13.08
N GLY A 21 14.24 18.45 13.49
CA GLY A 21 15.20 18.72 14.55
C GLY A 21 14.79 18.21 15.94
N GLU A 22 13.54 17.85 16.15
CA GLU A 22 13.06 17.19 17.38
C GLU A 22 13.25 15.67 17.35
N ILE A 23 13.53 15.11 16.17
CA ILE A 23 13.91 13.71 15.99
C ILE A 23 15.20 13.63 15.17
N SER A 24 16.12 12.80 15.63
CA SER A 24 17.40 12.56 14.97
C SER A 24 17.23 11.65 13.74
N ARG A 25 18.27 11.59 12.91
CA ARG A 25 18.28 10.64 11.77
C ARG A 25 18.42 9.20 12.26
N MET A 26 17.86 8.26 11.51
CA MET A 26 18.08 6.83 11.72
C MET A 26 19.59 6.51 11.74
N GLY A 27 20.03 5.68 12.70
CA GLY A 27 21.45 5.41 12.94
C GLY A 27 22.22 6.51 13.66
N LYS A 28 21.56 7.62 14.07
CA LYS A 28 22.12 8.66 14.97
C LYS A 28 21.23 8.90 16.20
N GLY A 29 20.45 7.90 16.59
CA GLY A 29 19.54 7.99 17.73
C GLY A 29 18.05 8.02 17.33
N GLY A 30 17.72 8.35 16.09
CA GLY A 30 16.33 8.50 15.63
C GLY A 30 15.46 7.25 15.83
N GLY A 31 16.03 6.05 15.72
CA GLY A 31 15.30 4.81 16.00
C GLY A 31 14.86 4.71 17.47
N ARG A 32 15.74 5.09 18.42
CA ARG A 32 15.38 5.12 19.85
C ARG A 32 14.34 6.20 20.12
N GLU A 33 14.51 7.38 19.57
CA GLU A 33 13.56 8.49 19.74
C GLU A 33 12.18 8.15 19.16
N LEU A 34 12.13 7.45 18.01
CA LEU A 34 10.87 6.93 17.45
C LEU A 34 10.25 5.86 18.35
N ASP A 35 11.05 4.95 18.91
CA ASP A 35 10.61 3.94 19.88
C ASP A 35 9.97 4.60 21.12
N ASP A 36 10.62 5.63 21.66
CA ASP A 36 10.14 6.40 22.82
C ASP A 36 8.81 7.15 22.49
N LEU A 37 8.69 7.70 21.28
CA LEU A 37 7.46 8.36 20.82
C LEU A 37 6.30 7.34 20.67
N LEU A 38 6.57 6.16 20.11
CA LEU A 38 5.58 5.10 19.98
C LEU A 38 5.07 4.61 21.33
N LEU A 39 5.98 4.45 22.29
CA LEU A 39 5.64 4.09 23.67
C LEU A 39 4.82 5.17 24.38
N THR A 40 5.25 6.44 24.23
CA THR A 40 4.65 7.57 24.96
C THR A 40 3.25 7.90 24.48
N TYR A 41 3.06 7.93 23.16
CA TYR A 41 1.82 8.40 22.56
C TYR A 41 0.91 7.29 22.09
N ASN A 42 1.43 6.06 21.94
CA ASN A 42 0.69 4.89 21.46
C ASN A 42 -0.23 5.21 20.26
N PRO A 43 0.29 5.84 19.17
CA PRO A 43 -0.52 6.28 18.05
C PRO A 43 -1.10 5.08 17.28
N GLU A 44 -2.26 5.24 16.66
CA GLU A 44 -2.81 4.27 15.70
C GLU A 44 -2.09 4.38 14.35
N LEU A 45 -1.75 5.61 13.93
CA LEU A 45 -1.08 5.90 12.66
C LEU A 45 0.11 6.82 12.87
N VAL A 46 1.25 6.45 12.30
CA VAL A 46 2.45 7.28 12.19
C VAL A 46 2.58 7.82 10.77
N ILE A 47 2.78 9.13 10.62
CA ILE A 47 3.03 9.74 9.31
C ILE A 47 4.43 10.35 9.30
N ILE A 48 5.28 9.90 8.38
CA ILE A 48 6.64 10.38 8.17
C ILE A 48 6.71 11.23 6.90
N ASP A 49 6.78 12.54 7.05
CA ASP A 49 6.90 13.50 5.96
C ASP A 49 8.21 14.28 6.07
N ILE A 50 9.25 13.86 5.45
CA ILE A 50 9.48 12.82 4.44
C ILE A 50 10.66 11.94 4.86
N LEU A 51 10.72 10.72 4.34
CA LEU A 51 11.80 9.75 4.61
C LEU A 51 13.21 10.35 4.48
N ALA A 52 13.43 11.22 3.49
CA ALA A 52 14.72 11.86 3.23
C ALA A 52 15.29 12.61 4.46
N LYS A 53 14.44 13.06 5.38
CA LYS A 53 14.86 13.76 6.61
C LYS A 53 15.32 12.80 7.70
N LEU A 54 14.81 11.57 7.70
CA LEU A 54 15.17 10.56 8.69
C LEU A 54 16.27 9.60 8.21
N LYS A 55 16.53 9.48 6.91
CA LYS A 55 17.54 8.57 6.40
C LYS A 55 18.95 8.90 6.92
N ARG A 56 19.81 7.88 7.01
CA ARG A 56 21.22 8.04 7.39
C ARG A 56 21.96 8.93 6.40
N GLN A 57 22.91 9.74 6.87
CA GLN A 57 23.85 10.49 6.02
C GLN A 57 25.08 9.62 5.70
N ASN A 58 25.72 9.88 4.55
CA ASN A 58 27.03 9.35 4.17
C ASN A 58 27.13 7.84 3.92
N THR A 59 26.03 7.15 3.63
CA THR A 59 26.04 5.82 3.05
C THR A 59 25.52 5.90 1.62
N GLY A 60 25.92 4.99 0.73
CA GLY A 60 25.38 4.94 -0.64
C GLY A 60 23.84 5.08 -0.60
N HIS A 61 23.27 5.80 -1.56
CA HIS A 61 21.84 6.14 -1.52
C HIS A 61 20.92 4.94 -1.28
N TYR A 62 21.26 3.81 -1.86
CA TYR A 62 20.53 2.54 -1.72
C TYR A 62 20.49 2.04 -0.28
N ASP A 63 21.66 1.83 0.34
CA ASP A 63 21.79 1.23 1.66
C ASP A 63 21.19 2.09 2.78
N ALA A 64 21.30 3.42 2.63
CA ALA A 64 20.81 4.35 3.64
C ALA A 64 19.29 4.37 3.72
N GLU A 65 18.63 4.35 2.59
CA GLU A 65 17.17 4.36 2.50
C GLU A 65 16.58 3.02 2.91
N TYR A 66 17.16 1.92 2.41
CA TYR A 66 16.75 0.57 2.79
C TYR A 66 16.85 0.34 4.30
N LYS A 67 18.01 0.66 4.90
CA LYS A 67 18.22 0.48 6.34
C LYS A 67 17.27 1.35 7.17
N ALA A 68 17.05 2.60 6.75
CA ALA A 68 16.10 3.48 7.46
C ALA A 68 14.67 2.97 7.37
N MET A 69 14.23 2.50 6.19
CA MET A 69 12.90 1.94 6.03
C MET A 69 12.72 0.63 6.80
N THR A 70 13.73 -0.24 6.82
CA THR A 70 13.69 -1.49 7.57
C THR A 70 13.61 -1.22 9.07
N GLU A 71 14.44 -0.30 9.60
CA GLU A 71 14.43 0.10 11.01
C GLU A 71 13.07 0.70 11.42
N ILE A 72 12.48 1.55 10.56
CA ILE A 72 11.13 2.08 10.78
C ILE A 72 10.11 0.95 10.79
N LYS A 73 10.14 0.06 9.79
CA LYS A 73 9.17 -1.04 9.71
C LYS A 73 9.25 -1.97 10.91
N GLU A 74 10.45 -2.34 11.36
CA GLU A 74 10.65 -3.16 12.54
C GLU A 74 10.04 -2.54 13.81
N LEU A 75 10.18 -1.22 13.98
CA LEU A 75 9.56 -0.51 15.09
C LEU A 75 8.04 -0.45 14.98
N ILE A 76 7.51 -0.18 13.80
CA ILE A 76 6.07 -0.13 13.53
C ILE A 76 5.44 -1.52 13.77
N ASP A 77 6.06 -2.58 13.25
CA ASP A 77 5.59 -3.96 13.42
C ASP A 77 5.67 -4.39 14.90
N LYS A 78 6.73 -4.00 15.64
CA LYS A 78 6.90 -4.27 17.07
C LYS A 78 5.72 -3.77 17.91
N TYR A 79 5.15 -2.63 17.52
CA TYR A 79 4.04 -2.00 18.26
C TYR A 79 2.66 -2.24 17.59
N ASP A 80 2.61 -3.02 16.52
CA ASP A 80 1.38 -3.29 15.75
C ASP A 80 0.66 -1.98 15.34
N LYS A 81 1.42 -1.10 14.63
CA LYS A 81 0.93 0.21 14.20
C LYS A 81 0.89 0.33 12.69
N ASP A 82 0.04 1.25 12.20
CA ASP A 82 0.06 1.68 10.83
C ASP A 82 1.09 2.80 10.60
N CYS A 83 1.73 2.79 9.43
CA CYS A 83 2.69 3.84 9.06
C CYS A 83 2.53 4.27 7.61
N LEU A 84 2.46 5.59 7.41
CA LEU A 84 2.51 6.22 6.10
C LEU A 84 3.83 6.98 5.95
N VAL A 85 4.70 6.50 5.05
CA VAL A 85 5.97 7.15 4.75
C VAL A 85 5.89 7.85 3.41
N LEU A 86 6.12 9.16 3.40
CA LEU A 86 6.16 9.95 2.19
C LEU A 86 7.59 10.06 1.65
N THR A 87 7.71 10.01 0.33
CA THR A 87 8.96 10.27 -0.38
C THR A 87 8.67 11.03 -1.67
N HIS A 88 9.68 11.70 -2.23
CA HIS A 88 9.53 12.33 -3.53
C HIS A 88 9.64 11.30 -4.66
N SER A 89 8.95 11.56 -5.76
CA SER A 89 9.18 10.84 -7.02
C SER A 89 10.40 11.39 -7.76
N GLY A 90 11.09 10.54 -8.53
CA GLY A 90 12.19 10.94 -9.44
C GLY A 90 11.70 11.87 -10.54
N LYS A 91 12.63 12.67 -11.08
CA LYS A 91 12.37 13.36 -12.33
C LYS A 91 12.36 12.33 -13.45
N PRO A 92 11.48 12.48 -14.46
CA PRO A 92 11.52 11.63 -15.64
C PRO A 92 12.91 11.70 -16.28
N THR A 93 13.55 10.56 -16.44
CA THR A 93 14.75 10.40 -17.27
C THR A 93 14.26 9.81 -18.60
N GLY A 94 14.78 10.26 -19.73
CA GLY A 94 14.25 9.92 -21.06
C GLY A 94 14.15 8.43 -21.42
N ASN A 95 14.50 7.51 -20.51
CA ASN A 95 14.39 6.05 -20.58
C ASN A 95 13.47 5.47 -19.49
N ASP A 96 12.58 6.25 -18.94
CA ASP A 96 11.71 5.78 -17.85
C ASP A 96 10.76 4.69 -18.37
N SER A 97 10.57 3.65 -17.56
CA SER A 97 9.52 2.67 -17.76
C SER A 97 8.14 3.34 -17.62
N ASP A 98 7.14 2.78 -18.27
CA ASP A 98 5.76 3.25 -18.15
C ASP A 98 5.16 2.96 -16.75
N ASP A 99 5.85 2.15 -15.92
CA ASP A 99 5.40 1.85 -14.55
C ASP A 99 5.64 3.06 -13.63
N PRO A 100 4.57 3.68 -13.11
CA PRO A 100 4.69 4.84 -12.22
C PRO A 100 5.45 4.53 -10.92
N PHE A 101 5.49 3.27 -10.52
CA PHE A 101 6.19 2.83 -9.31
C PHE A 101 7.71 2.84 -9.47
N ASP A 102 8.21 2.76 -10.68
CA ASP A 102 9.65 2.89 -10.95
C ASP A 102 10.16 4.32 -10.72
N LYS A 103 9.24 5.29 -10.64
CA LYS A 103 9.53 6.70 -10.31
C LYS A 103 9.69 6.95 -8.80
N ILE A 104 9.42 5.96 -7.95
CA ILE A 104 9.70 6.08 -6.52
C ILE A 104 11.22 6.18 -6.37
N ILE A 105 11.70 7.38 -5.98
CA ILE A 105 13.13 7.64 -5.82
C ILE A 105 13.68 6.74 -4.73
N GLY A 106 14.83 6.14 -5.02
CA GLY A 106 15.65 5.50 -4.03
C GLY A 106 16.05 4.09 -4.39
N SER A 107 15.34 3.40 -5.23
CA SER A 107 15.70 2.06 -5.67
C SER A 107 14.59 1.03 -5.47
N THR A 108 14.76 -0.12 -6.12
CA THR A 108 14.03 -1.37 -5.85
C THR A 108 13.94 -1.72 -4.35
N ALA A 109 14.87 -1.20 -3.52
CA ALA A 109 14.85 -1.38 -2.07
C ALA A 109 13.65 -0.72 -1.38
N LEU A 110 13.30 0.51 -1.76
CA LEU A 110 12.12 1.18 -1.20
C LEU A 110 10.81 0.52 -1.63
N GLN A 111 10.81 -0.20 -2.74
CA GLN A 111 9.64 -0.97 -3.16
C GLN A 111 9.51 -2.31 -2.42
N GLY A 112 10.61 -2.83 -1.84
CA GLY A 112 10.65 -4.14 -1.20
C GLY A 112 10.27 -4.17 0.28
N VAL A 113 10.38 -3.06 0.99
CA VAL A 113 10.14 -2.98 2.44
C VAL A 113 8.66 -2.73 2.78
N PRO A 114 7.96 -1.75 2.19
CA PRO A 114 6.56 -1.48 2.51
C PRO A 114 5.62 -2.60 2.06
N ASP A 115 4.53 -2.78 2.78
CA ASP A 115 3.48 -3.72 2.37
C ASP A 115 2.65 -3.19 1.20
N ASN A 116 2.48 -1.87 1.13
CA ASN A 116 1.74 -1.19 0.10
C ASN A 116 2.52 0.01 -0.46
N LEU A 117 2.41 0.23 -1.76
CA LEU A 117 2.97 1.37 -2.47
C LEU A 117 1.84 2.20 -3.06
N VAL A 118 1.94 3.50 -2.88
CA VAL A 118 0.99 4.46 -3.45
C VAL A 118 1.78 5.54 -4.19
N VAL A 119 1.39 5.81 -5.43
CA VAL A 119 1.99 6.86 -6.24
C VAL A 119 0.91 7.87 -6.64
N LEU A 120 1.18 9.14 -6.37
CA LEU A 120 0.35 10.25 -6.80
C LEU A 120 1.08 10.97 -7.94
N THR A 121 0.52 10.92 -9.14
CA THR A 121 1.08 11.60 -10.32
C THR A 121 0.15 12.69 -10.80
N GLN A 122 0.72 13.80 -11.27
CA GLN A 122 -0.03 14.88 -11.89
C GLN A 122 0.48 15.10 -13.31
N ASN A 123 -0.42 15.01 -14.27
CA ASN A 123 -0.10 15.24 -15.67
C ASN A 123 -1.28 15.94 -16.36
N GLY A 124 -1.00 17.04 -17.10
CA GLY A 124 -2.02 17.75 -17.87
C GLY A 124 -3.23 18.23 -17.06
N GLY A 125 -3.07 18.57 -15.78
CA GLY A 125 -4.17 18.98 -14.90
C GLY A 125 -4.97 17.82 -14.29
N GLN A 126 -4.64 16.59 -14.65
CA GLN A 126 -5.24 15.39 -14.07
C GLN A 126 -4.32 14.79 -13.00
N THR A 127 -4.88 14.45 -11.86
CA THR A 127 -4.18 13.75 -10.79
C THR A 127 -4.61 12.28 -10.79
N LYS A 128 -3.62 11.38 -10.82
CA LYS A 128 -3.83 9.93 -10.71
C LYS A 128 -3.25 9.43 -9.40
N LEU A 129 -4.00 8.64 -8.66
CA LEU A 129 -3.53 7.87 -7.52
C LEU A 129 -3.49 6.40 -7.93
N GLN A 130 -2.30 5.82 -7.87
CA GLN A 130 -2.09 4.41 -8.19
C GLN A 130 -1.55 3.70 -6.97
N ALA A 131 -2.07 2.51 -6.69
CA ALA A 131 -1.66 1.71 -5.54
C ALA A 131 -1.41 0.25 -5.93
N LYS A 132 -0.37 -0.35 -5.33
CA LYS A 132 -0.11 -1.80 -5.39
C LYS A 132 0.46 -2.28 -4.05
N GLY A 133 0.31 -3.56 -3.73
CA GLY A 133 0.84 -4.10 -2.48
C GLY A 133 0.72 -5.61 -2.38
N ARG A 134 1.20 -6.16 -1.25
CA ARG A 134 1.22 -7.61 -1.02
C ARG A 134 -0.18 -8.18 -0.84
N LEU A 135 -1.09 -7.41 -0.23
CA LEU A 135 -2.45 -7.83 0.13
C LEU A 135 -3.54 -6.99 -0.54
N ILE A 136 -3.17 -6.00 -1.34
CA ILE A 136 -4.11 -5.16 -2.10
C ILE A 136 -3.97 -5.42 -3.59
N PHE A 137 -5.09 -5.25 -4.31
CA PHE A 137 -5.04 -5.25 -5.77
C PHE A 137 -4.42 -3.95 -6.27
N PRO A 138 -3.65 -4.00 -7.38
CA PRO A 138 -3.31 -2.81 -8.11
C PRO A 138 -4.58 -2.03 -8.45
N SER A 139 -4.59 -0.76 -8.14
CA SER A 139 -5.75 0.12 -8.37
C SER A 139 -5.29 1.49 -8.88
N GLU A 140 -6.12 2.10 -9.69
CA GLU A 140 -5.93 3.45 -10.18
C GLU A 140 -7.20 4.27 -9.93
N LYS A 141 -7.04 5.49 -9.45
CA LYS A 141 -8.13 6.44 -9.25
C LYS A 141 -7.76 7.78 -9.87
N ILE A 142 -8.69 8.38 -10.57
CA ILE A 142 -8.56 9.75 -11.05
C ILE A 142 -9.11 10.68 -9.99
N LEU A 143 -8.29 11.64 -9.60
CA LEU A 143 -8.62 12.59 -8.56
C LEU A 143 -8.74 14.00 -9.13
N THR A 144 -9.67 14.76 -8.58
CA THR A 144 -9.73 16.21 -8.69
C THR A 144 -9.24 16.84 -7.41
N PHE A 145 -8.51 17.95 -7.52
CA PHE A 145 -8.06 18.72 -6.37
C PHE A 145 -8.81 20.05 -6.33
N ASP A 146 -9.56 20.26 -5.28
CA ASP A 146 -10.26 21.52 -5.04
C ASP A 146 -10.16 21.93 -3.57
N SER A 147 -9.85 23.19 -3.34
CA SER A 147 -9.84 23.83 -2.00
C SER A 147 -9.08 23.03 -0.94
N GLY A 148 -7.95 22.41 -1.34
CA GLY A 148 -7.09 21.64 -0.41
C GLY A 148 -7.53 20.19 -0.20
N LYS A 149 -8.52 19.70 -0.93
CA LYS A 149 -9.04 18.32 -0.84
C LYS A 149 -8.94 17.60 -2.19
N TYR A 150 -8.58 16.33 -2.13
CA TYR A 150 -8.73 15.42 -3.25
C TYR A 150 -10.08 14.71 -3.15
N SER A 151 -10.78 14.63 -4.27
CA SER A 151 -11.99 13.84 -4.43
C SER A 151 -11.88 12.95 -5.65
N GLU A 152 -12.44 11.76 -5.58
CA GLU A 152 -12.48 10.84 -6.70
C GLU A 152 -13.42 11.38 -7.78
N ARG A 153 -12.94 11.39 -9.03
CA ARG A 153 -13.75 11.81 -10.16
C ARG A 153 -14.62 10.62 -10.60
N ALA A 154 -15.90 10.70 -10.35
CA ALA A 154 -16.86 9.70 -10.77
C ALA A 154 -16.82 9.50 -12.31
N GLY A 155 -16.74 8.26 -12.76
CA GLY A 155 -16.87 7.89 -14.17
C GLY A 155 -15.58 7.92 -15.01
N VAL A 156 -14.40 8.17 -14.42
CA VAL A 156 -13.12 8.10 -15.14
C VAL A 156 -12.17 7.24 -14.31
N GLY A 157 -11.93 6.03 -14.72
CA GLY A 157 -11.12 5.04 -13.99
C GLY A 157 -11.75 3.65 -14.01
N ALA A 158 -12.85 3.49 -14.72
CA ALA A 158 -13.62 2.23 -14.81
C ALA A 158 -12.84 1.02 -15.37
N GLU A 159 -11.60 1.21 -15.81
CA GLU A 159 -10.79 0.07 -16.29
C GLU A 159 -10.23 -0.80 -15.15
N TYR A 160 -10.28 -0.33 -13.88
CA TYR A 160 -9.81 -1.08 -12.72
C TYR A 160 -10.90 -1.42 -11.68
N GLU A 161 -12.11 -0.87 -11.81
CA GLU A 161 -13.28 -1.30 -11.01
C GLU A 161 -13.75 -2.73 -11.34
N ASP A 162 -13.19 -3.32 -12.38
CA ASP A 162 -13.56 -4.65 -12.89
C ASP A 162 -13.02 -5.85 -12.09
N LYS A 163 -12.65 -5.67 -10.82
CA LYS A 163 -12.19 -6.81 -10.02
C LYS A 163 -13.26 -7.45 -9.15
N ALA A 164 -14.31 -6.73 -8.85
CA ALA A 164 -15.54 -7.34 -8.34
C ALA A 164 -16.09 -8.39 -9.34
N PRO A 165 -16.08 -8.14 -10.68
CA PRO A 165 -16.37 -9.18 -11.66
C PRO A 165 -15.45 -10.37 -11.56
N VAL A 166 -14.12 -10.20 -11.48
CA VAL A 166 -13.18 -11.33 -11.45
C VAL A 166 -13.35 -12.19 -10.19
N GLN A 167 -13.60 -11.59 -9.03
CA GLN A 167 -13.96 -12.35 -7.84
C GLN A 167 -15.26 -13.12 -8.01
N ALA A 168 -16.27 -12.48 -8.61
CA ALA A 168 -17.54 -13.12 -8.91
C ALA A 168 -17.37 -14.26 -9.94
N GLU A 169 -16.52 -14.07 -10.96
CA GLU A 169 -16.18 -15.09 -11.95
C GLU A 169 -15.42 -16.26 -11.32
N VAL A 170 -14.43 -16.02 -10.46
CA VAL A 170 -13.73 -17.05 -9.69
C VAL A 170 -14.73 -17.87 -8.86
N LEU A 171 -15.63 -17.21 -8.14
CA LEU A 171 -16.65 -17.89 -7.34
C LEU A 171 -17.63 -18.68 -8.22
N LYS A 172 -18.03 -18.11 -9.37
CA LYS A 172 -18.92 -18.79 -10.34
C LYS A 172 -18.26 -20.06 -10.90
N LEU A 173 -16.98 -19.97 -11.28
CA LEU A 173 -16.22 -21.11 -11.78
C LEU A 173 -16.07 -22.21 -10.71
N LEU A 174 -15.73 -21.82 -9.47
CA LEU A 174 -15.59 -22.77 -8.37
C LEU A 174 -16.94 -23.41 -7.96
N LYS A 175 -18.03 -22.67 -8.05
CA LYS A 175 -19.38 -23.22 -7.85
C LYS A 175 -19.74 -24.26 -8.92
N ALA A 176 -19.37 -24.00 -10.17
CA ALA A 176 -19.68 -24.87 -11.29
C ALA A 176 -18.78 -26.12 -11.36
N SER A 177 -17.47 -25.97 -11.08
CA SER A 177 -16.46 -27.01 -11.29
C SER A 177 -15.99 -27.68 -10.00
N GLN A 178 -16.55 -27.31 -8.83
CA GLN A 178 -16.25 -27.78 -7.47
C GLN A 178 -14.79 -27.56 -7.01
N LYS A 179 -13.78 -27.80 -7.86
CA LYS A 179 -12.36 -27.68 -7.51
C LYS A 179 -11.55 -27.18 -8.70
N LEU A 180 -10.81 -26.08 -8.54
CA LEU A 180 -9.91 -25.57 -9.56
C LEU A 180 -8.60 -25.07 -8.94
N THR A 181 -7.49 -25.32 -9.62
CA THR A 181 -6.18 -24.76 -9.28
C THR A 181 -6.10 -23.30 -9.72
N VAL A 182 -5.12 -22.55 -9.17
CA VAL A 182 -4.85 -21.17 -9.61
C VAL A 182 -4.52 -21.10 -11.11
N ASN A 183 -3.84 -22.12 -11.65
CA ASN A 183 -3.49 -22.17 -13.07
C ASN A 183 -4.74 -22.32 -13.96
N GLU A 184 -5.63 -23.23 -13.60
CA GLU A 184 -6.88 -23.44 -14.34
C GLU A 184 -7.77 -22.21 -14.30
N LEU A 185 -7.91 -21.58 -13.12
CA LEU A 185 -8.64 -20.31 -12.97
C LEU A 185 -8.02 -19.20 -13.84
N ALA A 186 -6.69 -19.04 -13.80
CA ALA A 186 -5.97 -18.02 -14.57
C ALA A 186 -6.17 -18.25 -16.10
N ASN A 187 -6.03 -19.47 -16.56
CA ASN A 187 -6.21 -19.81 -17.97
C ASN A 187 -7.66 -19.57 -18.41
N THR A 188 -8.65 -20.01 -17.63
CA THR A 188 -10.07 -19.84 -17.97
C THR A 188 -10.49 -18.38 -18.00
N LEU A 189 -9.93 -17.57 -17.08
CA LEU A 189 -10.24 -16.14 -16.97
C LEU A 189 -9.39 -15.25 -17.90
N GLY A 190 -8.37 -15.81 -18.57
CA GLY A 190 -7.41 -15.03 -19.36
C GLY A 190 -6.65 -14.00 -18.54
N LYS A 191 -6.37 -14.31 -17.26
CA LYS A 191 -5.73 -13.39 -16.30
C LYS A 191 -4.38 -13.91 -15.83
N ASP A 192 -3.54 -12.99 -15.33
CA ASP A 192 -2.26 -13.35 -14.74
C ASP A 192 -2.44 -14.25 -13.50
N LYS A 193 -1.57 -15.27 -13.39
CA LYS A 193 -1.60 -16.24 -12.28
C LYS A 193 -1.40 -15.60 -10.91
N GLY A 194 -0.53 -14.59 -10.82
CA GLY A 194 -0.28 -13.88 -9.58
C GLY A 194 -1.52 -13.12 -9.11
N GLN A 195 -2.21 -12.45 -10.03
CA GLN A 195 -3.47 -11.75 -9.75
C GLN A 195 -4.55 -12.72 -9.25
N VAL A 196 -4.74 -13.86 -9.93
CA VAL A 196 -5.72 -14.86 -9.51
C VAL A 196 -5.37 -15.49 -8.17
N SER A 197 -4.08 -15.70 -7.89
CA SER A 197 -3.61 -16.20 -6.59
C SER A 197 -3.97 -15.25 -5.44
N ILE A 198 -3.80 -13.94 -5.63
CA ILE A 198 -4.18 -12.92 -4.64
C ILE A 198 -5.70 -12.93 -4.41
N ILE A 199 -6.49 -13.01 -5.49
CA ILE A 199 -7.96 -13.12 -5.42
C ILE A 199 -8.38 -14.33 -4.59
N CYS A 200 -7.82 -15.51 -4.89
CA CYS A 200 -8.12 -16.73 -4.15
C CYS A 200 -7.74 -16.62 -2.66
N THR A 201 -6.61 -16.00 -2.35
CA THR A 201 -6.18 -15.78 -0.96
C THR A 201 -7.18 -14.91 -0.22
N LYS A 202 -7.62 -13.80 -0.82
CA LYS A 202 -8.63 -12.92 -0.22
C LYS A 202 -9.97 -13.61 -0.04
N LEU A 203 -10.46 -14.30 -1.06
CA LEU A 203 -11.72 -15.06 -0.95
C LEU A 203 -11.66 -16.16 0.11
N SER A 204 -10.46 -16.72 0.37
CA SER A 204 -10.24 -17.68 1.45
C SER A 204 -10.26 -17.02 2.82
N GLN A 205 -9.67 -15.81 2.96
CA GLN A 205 -9.75 -15.01 4.19
C GLN A 205 -11.20 -14.60 4.49
N ASP A 206 -11.98 -14.29 3.45
CA ASP A 206 -13.43 -14.01 3.55
C ASP A 206 -14.28 -15.29 3.81
N GLY A 207 -13.67 -16.46 3.95
CA GLY A 207 -14.36 -17.73 4.19
C GLY A 207 -15.19 -18.26 3.01
N LYS A 208 -15.05 -17.70 1.80
CA LYS A 208 -15.85 -18.05 0.63
C LYS A 208 -15.32 -19.24 -0.15
N ILE A 209 -14.00 -19.49 -0.05
CA ILE A 209 -13.33 -20.64 -0.66
C ILE A 209 -12.31 -21.22 0.31
N LYS A 210 -11.90 -22.48 0.13
CA LYS A 210 -10.89 -23.15 0.94
C LYS A 210 -10.02 -24.08 0.12
N ARG A 211 -8.86 -24.45 0.67
CA ARG A 211 -8.00 -25.55 0.19
C ARG A 211 -7.29 -26.19 1.39
N LYS A 212 -6.92 -27.45 1.28
CA LYS A 212 -6.23 -28.17 2.36
C LYS A 212 -4.77 -27.74 2.53
N ASN A 213 -4.08 -27.51 1.41
CA ASN A 213 -2.69 -27.04 1.39
C ASN A 213 -2.38 -26.27 0.10
N ARG A 214 -1.16 -25.67 0.00
CA ARG A 214 -0.78 -24.84 -1.15
C ARG A 214 -0.75 -25.54 -2.51
N LYS A 215 -0.64 -26.86 -2.55
CA LYS A 215 -0.60 -27.65 -3.80
C LYS A 215 -1.97 -28.11 -4.26
N GLU A 216 -2.97 -28.00 -3.40
CA GLU A 216 -4.32 -28.46 -3.68
C GLU A 216 -5.17 -27.42 -4.39
N PRO A 217 -6.19 -27.83 -5.17
CA PRO A 217 -7.13 -26.92 -5.79
C PRO A 217 -8.00 -26.22 -4.75
N TRP A 218 -8.51 -25.05 -5.13
CA TRP A 218 -9.48 -24.30 -4.35
C TRP A 218 -10.88 -24.89 -4.50
N GLU A 219 -11.65 -24.92 -3.42
CA GLU A 219 -13.03 -25.37 -3.34
C GLU A 219 -13.93 -24.23 -2.87
N TYR A 220 -15.13 -24.15 -3.40
CA TYR A 220 -16.16 -23.24 -2.93
C TYR A 220 -16.69 -23.70 -1.56
N VAL A 221 -16.86 -22.78 -0.62
CA VAL A 221 -17.50 -23.05 0.67
C VAL A 221 -18.98 -22.68 0.56
N GLN A 222 -19.86 -23.68 0.61
CA GLN A 222 -21.29 -23.42 0.73
C GLN A 222 -21.56 -22.77 2.08
N GLN A 223 -22.06 -21.53 2.06
CA GLN A 223 -22.62 -20.93 3.27
C GLN A 223 -23.95 -21.63 3.54
N ILE A 224 -24.02 -22.37 4.64
CA ILE A 224 -25.29 -22.87 5.15
C ILE A 224 -25.98 -21.63 5.75
N PRO A 225 -27.20 -21.26 5.30
CA PRO A 225 -27.91 -20.17 5.95
C PRO A 225 -28.18 -20.56 7.41
N ASP A 226 -27.81 -19.67 8.33
CA ASP A 226 -28.25 -19.78 9.71
C ASP A 226 -29.77 -19.63 9.74
N TYR A 227 -30.46 -20.69 10.16
CA TYR A 227 -31.90 -20.69 10.43
C TYR A 227 -32.18 -20.14 11.81
#